data_9b75dc2c0721119590b17130064ab60b
#
_entry.id   9b75dc2c0721119590b17130064ab60b
#
_cell.length_a   1.000
_cell.length_b   1.000
_cell.length_c   1.000
_cell.angle_alpha   90.00
_cell.angle_beta   90.00
_cell.angle_gamma   90.00
#
_symmetry.space_group_name_H-M   'P 1'
#
loop_
_entity.id
_entity.type
_entity.pdbx_description
1 polymer ?
#
loop_
_entity_poly.entity_id
_entity_poly.type
_entity_poly.pdbx_seq_one_letter_code
_entity_poly.pdbx_strand_id
1 'polypeptide(L)'
;MPFWSTKCSGCPFEESAYSRVPPPEMDTGAKILAYGQDVLRRFQIWWDGPGQTTDFSRKALVYYGDVTVHEYLERTTWHSGQHVRQLVMVLDLLGIEPDGPPTKETFAGLPMPDKVWDDEAS
;
A
#
# COMPACT_ATOMS: atom_id res chain seq x y z
N MET A 1 -1.15 10.00 11.49
CA MET A 1 0.11 9.98 10.74
C MET A 1 -0.11 10.55 9.36
N PRO A 2 0.70 11.47 8.91
CA PRO A 2 0.66 11.81 7.51
C PRO A 2 1.07 10.57 6.72
N PHE A 3 0.26 10.20 5.77
CA PHE A 3 0.46 9.08 4.84
C PHE A 3 1.77 9.22 4.04
N TRP A 4 2.37 10.38 4.09
CA TRP A 4 3.54 10.81 3.35
C TRP A 4 4.57 11.43 4.28
N SER A 5 5.25 10.64 5.07
CA SER A 5 6.50 11.11 5.66
C SER A 5 7.60 10.96 4.59
N THR A 6 7.55 11.81 3.58
CA THR A 6 8.73 12.04 2.75
C THR A 6 9.73 12.78 3.60
N LYS A 7 10.63 12.07 4.23
CA LYS A 7 11.78 12.71 4.85
C LYS A 7 12.65 13.29 3.73
N CYS A 8 13.08 14.52 3.94
CA CYS A 8 14.05 15.17 3.07
C CYS A 8 15.34 14.35 2.99
N SER A 9 16.06 14.51 1.87
CA SER A 9 17.39 13.94 1.69
C SER A 9 18.27 14.21 2.92
N GLY A 10 18.76 13.16 3.57
CA GLY A 10 19.63 13.26 4.74
C GLY A 10 18.97 12.99 6.10
N CYS A 11 17.67 12.79 6.15
CA CYS A 11 17.01 12.39 7.41
C CYS A 11 17.06 10.86 7.56
N PRO A 12 17.57 10.33 8.70
CA PRO A 12 17.56 8.90 8.93
C PRO A 12 16.10 8.39 9.00
N PHE A 13 15.86 7.26 8.35
CA PHE A 13 14.58 6.56 8.50
C PHE A 13 14.47 6.08 9.96
N GLU A 14 13.35 6.36 10.59
CA GLU A 14 13.03 5.74 11.86
C GLU A 14 12.61 4.29 11.59
N GLU A 15 13.47 3.36 11.96
CA GLU A 15 13.25 1.93 11.82
C GLU A 15 11.91 1.48 12.45
N SER A 16 11.51 2.16 13.53
CA SER A 16 10.21 1.98 14.17
C SER A 16 8.99 2.25 13.27
N ALA A 17 9.15 2.99 12.18
CA ALA A 17 8.05 3.25 11.24
C ALA A 17 7.63 2.01 10.46
N TYR A 18 8.51 1.00 10.32
CA TYR A 18 8.27 -0.22 9.53
C TYR A 18 7.79 -1.40 10.37
N SER A 19 8.01 -1.36 11.67
CA SER A 19 7.69 -2.45 12.58
C SER A 19 6.50 -2.16 13.49
N ARG A 20 5.69 -1.16 13.14
CA ARG A 20 4.54 -0.80 13.98
C ARG A 20 3.49 -1.89 13.97
N VAL A 21 3.24 -2.40 15.15
CA VAL A 21 2.06 -3.20 15.42
C VAL A 21 0.81 -2.33 15.16
N PRO A 22 -0.27 -2.88 14.58
CA PRO A 22 -1.52 -2.14 14.48
C PRO A 22 -1.91 -1.53 15.83
N PRO A 23 -2.45 -0.30 15.85
CA PRO A 23 -2.93 0.29 17.10
C PRO A 23 -3.90 -0.65 17.81
N PRO A 24 -3.87 -0.75 19.15
CA PRO A 24 -4.76 -1.64 19.90
C PRO A 24 -6.25 -1.42 19.63
N GLU A 25 -6.62 -0.22 19.22
CA GLU A 25 -7.98 0.14 18.83
C GLU A 25 -8.45 -0.49 17.52
N MET A 26 -7.51 -1.02 16.68
CA MET A 26 -7.85 -1.71 15.42
C MET A 26 -8.02 -3.22 15.63
N ASP A 27 -8.91 -3.59 16.52
CA ASP A 27 -9.12 -4.96 16.98
C ASP A 27 -10.34 -5.66 16.33
N THR A 28 -11.07 -4.95 15.48
CA THR A 28 -12.25 -5.50 14.78
C THR A 28 -12.21 -5.20 13.29
N GLY A 29 -12.84 -6.05 12.48
CA GLY A 29 -12.97 -5.84 11.04
C GLY A 29 -13.65 -4.51 10.69
N ALA A 30 -14.64 -4.10 11.48
CA ALA A 30 -15.34 -2.83 11.27
C ALA A 30 -14.40 -1.63 11.46
N LYS A 31 -13.54 -1.67 12.47
CA LYS A 31 -12.55 -0.60 12.70
C LYS A 31 -11.47 -0.56 11.62
N ILE A 32 -11.02 -1.72 11.18
CA ILE A 32 -10.05 -1.83 10.06
C ILE A 32 -10.66 -1.27 8.78
N LEU A 33 -11.91 -1.61 8.47
CA LEU A 33 -12.62 -1.09 7.32
C LEU A 33 -12.78 0.43 7.38
N ALA A 34 -13.18 0.97 8.53
CA ALA A 34 -13.33 2.41 8.73
C ALA A 34 -11.99 3.15 8.54
N TYR A 35 -10.90 2.58 9.02
CA TYR A 35 -9.56 3.13 8.79
C TYR A 35 -9.21 3.14 7.30
N GLY A 36 -9.44 2.05 6.58
CA GLY A 36 -9.19 1.97 5.14
C GLY A 36 -10.01 2.99 4.35
N GLN A 37 -11.26 3.19 4.72
CA GLN A 37 -12.13 4.22 4.12
C GLN A 37 -11.61 5.64 4.39
N ASP A 38 -11.10 5.92 5.58
CA ASP A 38 -10.48 7.20 5.90
C ASP A 38 -9.18 7.44 5.12
N VAL A 39 -8.36 6.41 4.96
CA VAL A 39 -7.15 6.47 4.12
C VAL A 39 -7.51 6.80 2.67
N LEU A 40 -8.51 6.12 2.11
CA LEU A 40 -8.98 6.38 0.75
C LEU A 40 -9.51 7.80 0.60
N ARG A 41 -10.30 8.28 1.55
CA ARG A 41 -10.82 9.65 1.56
C ARG A 41 -9.69 10.69 1.58
N ARG A 42 -8.68 10.50 2.43
CA ARG A 42 -7.52 11.39 2.51
C ARG A 42 -6.69 11.37 1.23
N PHE A 43 -6.52 10.20 0.63
CA PHE A 43 -5.85 10.07 -0.65
C PHE A 43 -6.63 10.81 -1.76
N GLN A 44 -7.94 10.68 -1.79
CA GLN A 44 -8.80 11.37 -2.77
C GLN A 44 -8.67 12.90 -2.65
N ILE A 45 -8.70 13.42 -1.43
CA ILE A 45 -8.50 14.86 -1.16
C ILE A 45 -7.15 15.32 -1.68
N TRP A 46 -6.10 14.56 -1.41
CA TRP A 46 -4.76 14.88 -1.91
C TRP A 46 -4.73 14.81 -3.45
N TRP A 47 -5.32 13.78 -4.04
CA TRP A 47 -5.35 13.62 -5.49
C TRP A 47 -6.09 14.76 -6.19
N ASP A 48 -7.22 15.18 -5.68
CA ASP A 48 -8.04 16.24 -6.26
C ASP A 48 -7.45 17.65 -6.04
N GLY A 49 -6.53 17.79 -5.12
CA GLY A 49 -5.83 19.03 -4.80
C GLY A 49 -4.36 18.98 -5.21
N PRO A 50 -3.44 18.81 -4.24
CA PRO A 50 -1.99 18.84 -4.51
C PRO A 50 -1.53 17.83 -5.57
N GLY A 51 -2.19 16.69 -5.69
CA GLY A 51 -1.87 15.66 -6.66
C GLY A 51 -1.93 16.15 -8.11
N GLN A 52 -2.83 17.08 -8.41
CA GLN A 52 -3.02 17.60 -9.76
C GLN A 52 -1.84 18.46 -10.26
N THR A 53 -1.04 18.99 -9.35
CA THR A 53 0.12 19.84 -9.66
C THR A 53 1.44 19.23 -9.19
N THR A 54 1.41 18.01 -8.69
CA THR A 54 2.60 17.32 -8.23
C THR A 54 3.51 16.95 -9.40
N ASP A 55 4.80 17.23 -9.25
CA ASP A 55 5.83 16.72 -10.16
C ASP A 55 6.11 15.24 -9.81
N PHE A 56 5.52 14.33 -10.57
CA PHE A 56 5.67 12.88 -10.36
C PHE A 56 7.07 12.36 -10.75
N SER A 57 7.86 13.14 -11.46
CA SER A 57 9.27 12.81 -11.75
C SER A 57 10.22 13.17 -10.61
N ARG A 58 9.75 13.94 -9.64
CA ARG A 58 10.52 14.34 -8.46
C ARG A 58 10.99 13.13 -7.69
N LYS A 59 12.26 13.15 -7.27
CA LYS A 59 12.82 12.08 -6.43
C LYS A 59 12.29 12.13 -5.00
N ALA A 60 12.02 10.96 -4.48
CA ALA A 60 11.68 10.74 -3.07
C ALA A 60 12.61 9.66 -2.51
N LEU A 61 13.20 9.93 -1.35
CA LEU A 61 13.99 8.94 -0.64
C LEU A 61 13.06 8.06 0.19
N VAL A 62 13.08 6.76 -0.09
CA VAL A 62 12.33 5.74 0.64
C VAL A 62 13.29 4.68 1.17
N TYR A 63 12.82 3.76 2.04
CA TYR A 63 13.69 2.77 2.66
C TYR A 63 14.37 1.81 1.66
N TYR A 64 13.80 1.65 0.46
CA TYR A 64 14.35 0.80 -0.60
C TYR A 64 15.11 1.59 -1.69
N GLY A 65 15.35 2.87 -1.50
CA GLY A 65 16.19 3.71 -2.35
C GLY A 65 15.56 5.01 -2.81
N ASP A 66 16.24 5.66 -3.76
CA ASP A 66 15.75 6.86 -4.43
C ASP A 66 14.86 6.47 -5.60
N VAL A 67 13.60 6.81 -5.51
CA VAL A 67 12.59 6.56 -6.55
C VAL A 67 11.88 7.85 -6.93
N THR A 68 11.21 7.86 -8.06
CA THR A 68 10.30 8.96 -8.39
C THR A 68 9.01 8.86 -7.58
N VAL A 69 8.30 9.95 -7.44
CA VAL A 69 6.96 9.95 -6.83
C VAL A 69 6.01 9.02 -7.60
N HIS A 70 6.15 8.94 -8.93
CA HIS A 70 5.40 7.99 -9.75
C HIS A 70 5.67 6.54 -9.34
N GLU A 71 6.94 6.13 -9.31
CA GLU A 71 7.36 4.78 -8.91
C GLU A 71 6.92 4.44 -7.48
N TYR A 72 6.97 5.41 -6.59
CA TYR A 72 6.50 5.24 -5.22
C TYR A 72 4.99 4.97 -5.14
N LEU A 73 4.19 5.75 -5.85
CA LEU A 73 2.74 5.56 -5.92
C LEU A 73 2.37 4.21 -6.56
N GLU A 74 2.98 3.91 -7.68
CA GLU A 74 2.77 2.65 -8.39
C GLU A 74 3.11 1.46 -7.49
N ARG A 75 4.29 1.48 -6.86
CA ARG A 75 4.70 0.43 -5.94
C ARG A 75 3.76 0.30 -4.75
N THR A 76 3.38 1.39 -4.12
CA THR A 76 2.47 1.37 -2.98
C THR A 76 1.13 0.74 -3.36
N THR A 77 0.65 1.02 -4.56
CA THR A 77 -0.63 0.51 -5.05
C THR A 77 -0.54 -0.99 -5.35
N TRP A 78 0.42 -1.43 -6.17
CA TRP A 78 0.51 -2.85 -6.52
C TRP A 78 0.94 -3.72 -5.32
N HIS A 79 1.76 -3.20 -4.41
CA HIS A 79 2.17 -3.91 -3.20
C HIS A 79 0.96 -4.20 -2.29
N SER A 80 0.10 -3.23 -2.10
CA SER A 80 -1.17 -3.44 -1.37
C SER A 80 -2.06 -4.46 -2.08
N GLY A 81 -2.15 -4.41 -3.40
CA GLY A 81 -2.86 -5.39 -4.22
C GLY A 81 -2.29 -6.80 -4.08
N GLN A 82 -0.97 -6.92 -3.97
CA GLN A 82 -0.31 -8.21 -3.74
C GLN A 82 -0.71 -8.82 -2.39
N HIS A 83 -0.76 -8.02 -1.34
CA HIS A 83 -1.24 -8.51 -0.04
C HIS A 83 -2.71 -8.93 -0.08
N VAL A 84 -3.54 -8.24 -0.83
CA VAL A 84 -4.94 -8.68 -1.04
C VAL A 84 -4.98 -10.05 -1.72
N ARG A 85 -4.18 -10.30 -2.74
CA ARG A 85 -4.08 -11.62 -3.39
C ARG A 85 -3.64 -12.71 -2.40
N GLN A 86 -2.66 -12.40 -1.55
CA GLN A 86 -2.18 -13.31 -0.50
C GLN A 86 -3.28 -13.63 0.51
N LEU A 87 -4.03 -12.65 0.96
CA LEU A 87 -5.16 -12.85 1.89
C LEU A 87 -6.27 -13.69 1.25
N VAL A 88 -6.61 -13.45 0.00
CA VAL A 88 -7.60 -14.26 -0.74
C VAL A 88 -7.14 -15.70 -0.83
N MET A 89 -5.87 -15.95 -1.14
CA MET A 89 -5.30 -17.30 -1.18
C MET A 89 -5.38 -18.00 0.19
N VAL A 90 -5.09 -17.28 1.29
CA VAL A 90 -5.20 -17.85 2.65
C VAL A 90 -6.65 -18.21 2.97
N LEU A 91 -7.61 -17.36 2.62
CA LEU A 91 -9.04 -17.66 2.80
C LEU A 91 -9.46 -18.90 2.02
N ASP A 92 -9.02 -19.01 0.76
CA ASP A 92 -9.29 -20.18 -0.08
C ASP A 92 -8.73 -21.47 0.54
N LEU A 93 -7.49 -21.45 1.04
CA LEU A 93 -6.88 -22.59 1.74
C LEU A 93 -7.64 -22.99 3.02
N LEU A 94 -8.33 -22.04 3.65
CA LEU A 94 -9.18 -22.27 4.83
C LEU A 94 -10.61 -22.66 4.47
N GLY A 95 -10.96 -22.70 3.20
CA GLY A 95 -12.32 -22.98 2.73
C GLY A 95 -13.31 -21.85 3.03
N ILE A 96 -12.81 -20.62 3.20
CA ILE A 96 -13.62 -19.42 3.47
C ILE A 96 -13.74 -18.63 2.17
N GLU A 97 -14.95 -18.46 1.69
CA GLU A 97 -15.20 -17.63 0.50
C GLU A 97 -15.02 -16.15 0.85
N PRO A 98 -14.13 -15.41 0.15
CA PRO A 98 -13.95 -13.99 0.39
C PRO A 98 -15.14 -13.18 -0.12
N ASP A 99 -15.52 -12.14 0.63
CA ASP A 99 -16.53 -11.18 0.19
C ASP A 99 -15.94 -10.24 -0.85
N GLY A 100 -16.44 -10.35 -2.10
CA GLY A 100 -16.00 -9.48 -3.20
C GLY A 100 -14.51 -9.63 -3.56
N PRO A 101 -14.03 -10.83 -3.94
CA PRO A 101 -12.63 -11.02 -4.29
C PRO A 101 -12.22 -10.14 -5.49
N PRO A 102 -10.95 -9.67 -5.52
CA PRO A 102 -10.46 -8.89 -6.65
C PRO A 102 -10.44 -9.76 -7.92
N THR A 103 -10.70 -9.13 -9.04
CA THR A 103 -10.60 -9.73 -10.36
C THR A 103 -9.33 -9.26 -11.07
N LYS A 104 -9.04 -9.78 -12.26
CA LYS A 104 -7.92 -9.29 -13.08
C LYS A 104 -8.06 -7.81 -13.42
N GLU A 105 -9.27 -7.35 -13.62
CA GLU A 105 -9.58 -5.95 -13.93
C GLU A 105 -9.26 -5.02 -12.76
N THR A 106 -9.35 -5.51 -11.53
CA THR A 106 -8.98 -4.75 -10.32
C THR A 106 -7.51 -4.32 -10.36
N PHE A 107 -6.64 -5.13 -10.95
CA PHE A 107 -5.20 -4.88 -11.03
C PHE A 107 -4.75 -4.39 -12.41
N ALA A 108 -5.67 -4.06 -13.30
CA ALA A 108 -5.34 -3.62 -14.65
C ALA A 108 -4.43 -2.38 -14.64
N GLY A 109 -3.34 -2.44 -15.41
CA GLY A 109 -2.36 -1.36 -15.49
C GLY A 109 -1.31 -1.34 -14.38
N LEU A 110 -1.41 -2.21 -13.39
CA LEU A 110 -0.41 -2.35 -12.34
C LEU A 110 0.59 -3.47 -12.67
N PRO A 111 1.89 -3.28 -12.39
CA PRO A 111 2.92 -4.30 -12.61
C PRO A 111 2.89 -5.37 -11.53
N MET A 112 1.79 -6.12 -11.47
CA MET A 112 1.62 -7.17 -10.48
C MET A 112 2.62 -8.30 -10.71
N PRO A 113 3.22 -8.88 -9.63
CA PRO A 113 4.02 -10.08 -9.74
C PRO A 113 3.21 -11.26 -10.32
N ASP A 114 3.86 -12.13 -11.08
CA ASP A 114 3.21 -13.33 -11.61
C ASP A 114 2.78 -14.29 -10.50
N LYS A 115 3.60 -14.41 -9.46
CA LYS A 115 3.34 -15.29 -8.32
C LYS A 115 2.63 -14.52 -7.19
N VAL A 116 1.77 -15.22 -6.46
CA VAL A 116 1.10 -14.69 -5.27
C VAL A 116 2.08 -14.58 -4.09
N TRP A 117 2.99 -15.56 -3.94
CA TRP A 117 4.06 -15.56 -2.95
C TRP A 117 5.41 -15.57 -3.64
N ASP A 118 6.33 -14.78 -3.13
CA ASP A 118 7.72 -14.84 -3.55
C ASP A 118 8.36 -16.14 -3.04
N ASP A 119 9.22 -16.73 -3.85
CA ASP A 119 10.07 -17.81 -3.36
C ASP A 119 11.14 -17.18 -2.46
N GLU A 120 11.27 -17.66 -1.23
CA GLU A 120 12.26 -17.16 -0.24
C GLU A 120 13.72 -17.31 -0.73
N ALA A 121 13.94 -17.90 -1.88
CA ALA A 121 15.25 -18.17 -2.47
C ALA A 121 15.66 -17.15 -3.55
N SER A 122 14.96 -16.02 -3.69
CA SER A 122 15.31 -14.98 -4.66
C SER A 122 15.94 -13.74 -3.99
#